data_c6e42981dc6d0dd513d64b950200c3fd
#
_entry.id   c6e42981dc6d0dd513d64b950200c3fd
#
_cell.length_a   1.000
_cell.length_b   1.000
_cell.length_c   1.000
_cell.angle_alpha   90.00
_cell.angle_beta   90.00
_cell.angle_gamma   90.00
#
_symmetry.space_group_name_H-M   'P 1'
#
loop_
_entity.id
_entity.type
_entity.pdbx_description
1 polymer ?
#
loop_
_entity_poly.entity_id
_entity_poly.type
_entity_poly.pdbx_seq_one_letter_code
_entity_poly.pdbx_strand_id
1 'polypeptide(L)'
;MAPTGRTLKRVFSAAFQIRTYSAPAERTIPAAKQKYVPTTGTYPKGFLAGTSHAGVKASNTSNDDVTMIVSDQLCAAGGVFTKNIFKAAPVQASRRFLSQKENDNFRGVIVNSGCANAVTGKLGQEHAAIMAQETDKCFEPTSSNDIPQTLVMSTGVIGQRLPIDKITAAIPKAHQALGTTHEHWLNAAKAICTTDTFPKLISRIFTLPSHPDTTYSIAGMTKGAGMIHPNMATLLAIVCTDVKIAPSSIGSFLRFATNRTFNCISIDGDTSTNDTVNLFANGMAAPEGISALSLPPALLEKRSRAYPFPSPPQDPRSPDAEAFTEVLTDFMRDLAKLVVRDGEGATKFVTIRVTSDLSHAVAKRAAVSIARSALVKTALYGKDANWGRILCAIGYAPGIMDAMELPAITRAPYPVAGAGAKQVVPERTSVAFIPTDGSAELKLLVRGEPETVDEERAKQILEMEDLEILVKLDDGPALPEYERDERVKEAIPRRKQHECVFYTCDFSHEYVTINGDYRT
;
A
#
# COMPACT_ATOMS: atom_id res chain seq x y z
N MET A 1 -32.31 33.18 -60.93
CA MET A 1 -32.71 31.90 -60.32
C MET A 1 -31.53 31.44 -59.42
N ALA A 2 -31.68 31.58 -58.13
CA ALA A 2 -30.67 31.17 -57.14
C ALA A 2 -31.10 29.86 -56.51
N PRO A 3 -30.23 28.90 -56.24
CA PRO A 3 -30.57 27.73 -55.41
C PRO A 3 -30.23 28.01 -53.95
N THR A 4 -31.24 27.79 -53.12
CA THR A 4 -31.21 27.86 -51.66
C THR A 4 -30.36 26.76 -51.05
N GLY A 5 -29.23 27.13 -50.43
CA GLY A 5 -28.43 26.23 -49.61
C GLY A 5 -29.01 26.11 -48.19
N ARG A 6 -29.58 24.97 -47.85
CA ARG A 6 -29.89 24.60 -46.45
C ARG A 6 -28.66 24.12 -45.72
N THR A 7 -28.13 24.96 -44.86
CA THR A 7 -27.06 24.63 -43.91
C THR A 7 -27.66 23.85 -42.73
N LEU A 8 -27.44 22.54 -42.68
CA LEU A 8 -27.75 21.72 -41.48
C LEU A 8 -26.71 22.08 -40.39
N LYS A 9 -27.14 22.87 -39.39
CA LYS A 9 -26.43 22.97 -38.13
C LYS A 9 -26.65 21.68 -37.35
N ARG A 10 -25.65 20.78 -37.35
CA ARG A 10 -25.57 19.70 -36.34
C ARG A 10 -25.21 20.37 -35.00
N VAL A 11 -26.17 20.52 -34.13
CA VAL A 11 -25.98 20.85 -32.73
C VAL A 11 -25.49 19.57 -32.05
N PHE A 12 -24.19 19.47 -31.85
CA PHE A 12 -23.63 18.52 -30.88
C PHE A 12 -23.92 19.08 -29.49
N SER A 13 -25.02 18.64 -28.89
CA SER A 13 -25.23 18.76 -27.46
C SER A 13 -24.35 17.69 -26.78
N ALA A 14 -23.10 18.03 -26.55
CA ALA A 14 -22.31 17.33 -25.55
C ALA A 14 -22.87 17.76 -24.20
N ALA A 15 -23.73 16.95 -23.63
CA ALA A 15 -24.07 17.05 -22.21
C ALA A 15 -22.76 16.77 -21.44
N PHE A 16 -22.03 17.82 -21.08
CA PHE A 16 -21.01 17.75 -20.04
C PHE A 16 -21.78 17.40 -18.75
N GLN A 17 -21.80 16.12 -18.42
CA GLN A 17 -22.10 15.71 -17.05
C GLN A 17 -20.93 16.20 -16.20
N ILE A 18 -21.11 17.35 -15.54
CA ILE A 18 -20.24 17.75 -14.44
C ILE A 18 -20.42 16.66 -13.38
N ARG A 19 -19.48 15.72 -13.35
CA ARG A 19 -19.38 14.75 -12.27
C ARG A 19 -18.80 15.48 -11.07
N THR A 20 -19.66 15.97 -10.19
CA THR A 20 -19.23 16.38 -8.86
C THR A 20 -18.62 15.15 -8.16
N TYR A 21 -17.33 15.23 -7.81
CA TYR A 21 -16.66 14.18 -7.05
C TYR A 21 -17.22 14.17 -5.63
N SER A 22 -18.19 13.31 -5.39
CA SER A 22 -18.73 13.01 -4.07
C SER A 22 -18.03 11.78 -3.49
N ALA A 23 -18.01 11.65 -2.17
CA ALA A 23 -17.50 10.46 -1.47
C ALA A 23 -18.20 9.19 -1.98
N PRO A 24 -17.55 8.01 -1.96
CA PRO A 24 -18.13 6.75 -2.47
C PRO A 24 -19.49 6.37 -1.89
N ALA A 25 -19.80 6.87 -0.69
CA ALA A 25 -21.11 6.68 -0.07
C ALA A 25 -22.27 7.26 -0.90
N GLU A 26 -22.03 8.27 -1.75
CA GLU A 26 -23.01 8.89 -2.64
C GLU A 26 -23.03 8.26 -4.04
N ARG A 27 -22.07 7.38 -4.36
CA ARG A 27 -21.97 6.74 -5.67
C ARG A 27 -22.38 5.29 -5.59
N THR A 28 -23.16 4.87 -6.59
CA THR A 28 -23.36 3.45 -6.82
C THR A 28 -22.00 2.82 -7.15
N ILE A 29 -21.61 1.80 -6.39
CA ILE A 29 -20.38 1.04 -6.65
C ILE A 29 -20.46 0.48 -8.09
N PRO A 30 -19.46 0.73 -8.95
CA PRO A 30 -19.46 0.21 -10.31
C PRO A 30 -19.67 -1.32 -10.32
N ALA A 31 -20.51 -1.82 -11.23
CA ALA A 31 -20.85 -3.25 -11.27
C ALA A 31 -19.61 -4.15 -11.32
N ALA A 32 -18.58 -3.77 -12.09
CA ALA A 32 -17.32 -4.49 -12.19
C ALA A 32 -16.52 -4.52 -10.86
N LYS A 33 -16.78 -3.59 -9.93
CA LYS A 33 -16.07 -3.48 -8.65
C LYS A 33 -16.85 -4.11 -7.48
N GLN A 34 -18.13 -4.44 -7.65
CA GLN A 34 -18.95 -5.07 -6.60
C GLN A 34 -18.35 -6.39 -6.09
N LYS A 35 -17.68 -7.15 -6.94
CA LYS A 35 -16.97 -8.40 -6.58
C LYS A 35 -15.88 -8.21 -5.51
N TYR A 36 -15.40 -7.00 -5.29
CA TYR A 36 -14.36 -6.67 -4.30
C TYR A 36 -14.93 -6.19 -2.96
N VAL A 37 -16.23 -6.00 -2.86
CA VAL A 37 -16.88 -5.59 -1.61
C VAL A 37 -17.41 -6.83 -0.90
N PRO A 38 -16.92 -7.15 0.30
CA PRO A 38 -17.39 -8.32 1.03
C PRO A 38 -18.84 -8.13 1.48
N THR A 39 -19.62 -9.20 1.47
CA THR A 39 -21.01 -9.23 1.98
C THR A 39 -21.11 -9.77 3.40
N THR A 40 -20.04 -10.42 3.88
CA THR A 40 -19.91 -10.99 5.23
C THR A 40 -18.48 -10.87 5.70
N GLY A 41 -18.23 -11.05 7.00
CA GLY A 41 -16.89 -11.05 7.56
C GLY A 41 -16.85 -11.56 9.00
N THR A 42 -15.68 -12.01 9.44
CA THR A 42 -15.38 -12.37 10.82
C THR A 42 -14.38 -11.38 11.36
N TYR A 43 -14.75 -10.71 12.44
CA TYR A 43 -13.94 -9.62 12.98
C TYR A 43 -13.24 -10.02 14.27
N PRO A 44 -12.06 -9.45 14.57
CA PRO A 44 -11.30 -9.78 15.77
C PRO A 44 -12.08 -9.49 17.03
N LYS A 45 -12.04 -10.43 17.97
CA LYS A 45 -12.74 -10.36 19.25
C LYS A 45 -12.36 -9.08 20.00
N GLY A 46 -13.37 -8.35 20.51
CA GLY A 46 -13.19 -7.13 21.29
C GLY A 46 -12.84 -5.89 20.47
N PHE A 47 -12.84 -5.94 19.13
CA PHE A 47 -12.75 -4.74 18.30
C PHE A 47 -14.13 -4.30 17.81
N LEU A 48 -14.36 -2.97 17.88
CA LEU A 48 -15.59 -2.32 17.47
C LEU A 48 -15.30 -1.23 16.44
N ALA A 49 -16.27 -1.01 15.56
CA ALA A 49 -16.25 0.05 14.56
C ALA A 49 -17.50 0.93 14.71
N GLY A 50 -17.35 2.24 14.62
CA GLY A 50 -18.45 3.19 14.68
C GLY A 50 -18.18 4.39 13.79
N THR A 51 -19.25 4.99 13.25
CA THR A 51 -19.16 6.12 12.33
C THR A 51 -20.16 7.20 12.65
N SER A 52 -19.88 8.42 12.20
CA SER A 52 -20.82 9.52 12.27
C SER A 52 -20.54 10.57 11.21
N HIS A 53 -21.56 11.37 10.92
CA HIS A 53 -21.45 12.52 10.04
C HIS A 53 -21.05 13.78 10.79
N ALA A 54 -19.96 14.42 10.36
CA ALA A 54 -19.52 15.73 10.85
C ALA A 54 -19.69 16.83 9.78
N GLY A 55 -19.70 16.48 8.49
CA GLY A 55 -19.66 17.45 7.39
C GLY A 55 -18.32 18.17 7.31
N VAL A 56 -17.23 17.41 7.35
CA VAL A 56 -15.84 17.91 7.28
C VAL A 56 -15.60 18.66 5.97
N LYS A 57 -16.03 18.09 4.85
CA LYS A 57 -16.12 18.78 3.56
C LYS A 57 -17.49 19.44 3.45
N ALA A 58 -17.57 20.71 3.09
CA ALA A 58 -18.83 21.46 3.02
C ALA A 58 -19.85 20.84 2.03
N SER A 59 -19.38 20.19 0.98
CA SER A 59 -20.23 19.48 0.01
C SER A 59 -20.77 18.16 0.54
N ASN A 60 -20.23 17.61 1.64
CA ASN A 60 -20.75 16.40 2.27
C ASN A 60 -21.86 16.76 3.25
N THR A 61 -23.12 16.50 2.88
CA THR A 61 -24.30 16.89 3.66
C THR A 61 -24.92 15.74 4.46
N SER A 62 -24.52 14.49 4.19
CA SER A 62 -25.23 13.33 4.77
C SER A 62 -24.34 12.12 5.09
N ASN A 63 -23.20 11.97 4.40
CA ASN A 63 -22.40 10.76 4.55
C ASN A 63 -21.47 10.83 5.76
N ASP A 64 -21.28 9.70 6.41
CA ASP A 64 -20.33 9.59 7.51
C ASP A 64 -18.90 9.92 7.04
N ASP A 65 -18.22 10.75 7.83
CA ASP A 65 -16.86 11.23 7.56
C ASP A 65 -15.97 11.26 8.81
N VAL A 66 -16.49 10.74 9.93
CA VAL A 66 -15.74 10.41 11.14
C VAL A 66 -15.89 8.93 11.42
N THR A 67 -14.76 8.26 11.61
CA THR A 67 -14.68 6.80 11.87
C THR A 67 -13.88 6.54 13.12
N MET A 68 -14.39 5.66 13.97
CA MET A 68 -13.72 5.17 15.18
C MET A 68 -13.57 3.65 15.09
N ILE A 69 -12.33 3.15 15.25
CA ILE A 69 -12.04 1.73 15.42
C ILE A 69 -11.34 1.57 16.76
N VAL A 70 -11.94 0.83 17.67
CA VAL A 70 -11.46 0.73 19.06
C VAL A 70 -11.51 -0.71 19.56
N SER A 71 -10.72 -0.98 20.59
CA SER A 71 -10.74 -2.24 21.33
C SER A 71 -11.39 -2.04 22.71
N ASP A 72 -12.16 -3.03 23.15
CA ASP A 72 -12.76 -3.07 24.49
C ASP A 72 -11.69 -3.02 25.60
N GLN A 73 -10.51 -3.58 25.34
CA GLN A 73 -9.35 -3.54 26.21
C GLN A 73 -8.23 -2.74 25.57
N LEU A 74 -7.38 -2.13 26.40
CA LEU A 74 -6.15 -1.52 25.91
C LEU A 74 -5.26 -2.57 25.24
N CYS A 75 -4.65 -2.19 24.12
CA CYS A 75 -3.95 -3.12 23.25
C CYS A 75 -2.58 -2.58 22.83
N ALA A 76 -1.73 -3.47 22.32
CA ALA A 76 -0.53 -3.09 21.62
C ALA A 76 -0.88 -2.45 20.26
N ALA A 77 -0.17 -1.39 19.89
CA ALA A 77 -0.33 -0.73 18.61
C ALA A 77 1.00 -0.47 17.90
N GLY A 78 1.02 -0.65 16.59
CA GLY A 78 2.15 -0.31 15.73
C GLY A 78 1.71 0.65 14.63
N GLY A 79 2.64 1.51 14.17
CA GLY A 79 2.38 2.43 13.07
C GLY A 79 3.58 2.53 12.12
N VAL A 80 3.29 2.57 10.83
CA VAL A 80 4.23 2.98 9.78
C VAL A 80 3.65 4.20 9.07
N PHE A 81 4.52 5.15 8.71
CA PHE A 81 4.12 6.49 8.32
C PHE A 81 4.90 6.96 7.09
N THR A 82 4.31 7.89 6.33
CA THR A 82 4.92 8.51 5.17
C THR A 82 6.33 9.07 5.45
N LYS A 83 7.21 8.94 4.47
CA LYS A 83 8.52 9.61 4.45
C LYS A 83 8.47 10.98 3.80
N ASN A 84 7.32 11.42 3.27
CA ASN A 84 7.18 12.75 2.75
C ASN A 84 7.66 13.77 3.80
N ILE A 85 8.39 14.78 3.36
CA ILE A 85 8.94 15.81 4.27
C ILE A 85 7.82 16.68 4.87
N PHE A 86 6.73 16.90 4.13
CA PHE A 86 5.54 17.65 4.55
C PHE A 86 4.52 16.75 5.26
N LYS A 87 4.96 16.10 6.34
CA LYS A 87 4.08 15.21 7.13
C LYS A 87 2.90 15.96 7.71
N ALA A 88 1.69 15.39 7.50
CA ALA A 88 0.47 15.92 8.10
C ALA A 88 0.49 15.87 9.63
N ALA A 89 -0.30 16.72 10.27
CA ALA A 89 -0.39 16.80 11.73
C ALA A 89 -0.79 15.45 12.38
N PRO A 90 -1.80 14.69 11.88
CA PRO A 90 -2.14 13.39 12.46
C PRO A 90 -1.00 12.37 12.39
N VAL A 91 -0.19 12.39 11.32
CA VAL A 91 1.00 11.54 11.18
C VAL A 91 2.02 11.83 12.28
N GLN A 92 2.26 13.12 12.53
CA GLN A 92 3.22 13.54 13.57
C GLN A 92 2.70 13.23 14.98
N ALA A 93 1.40 13.46 15.23
CA ALA A 93 0.75 13.17 16.52
C ALA A 93 0.78 11.67 16.84
N SER A 94 0.27 10.82 15.94
CA SER A 94 0.22 9.36 16.14
C SER A 94 1.61 8.76 16.32
N ARG A 95 2.61 9.22 15.54
CA ARG A 95 4.00 8.79 15.69
C ARG A 95 4.57 9.15 17.06
N ARG A 96 4.26 10.35 17.57
CA ARG A 96 4.66 10.79 18.91
C ARG A 96 4.01 9.93 20.00
N PHE A 97 2.69 9.70 19.93
CA PHE A 97 1.97 8.88 20.90
C PHE A 97 2.54 7.46 20.97
N LEU A 98 2.73 6.80 19.83
CA LEU A 98 3.35 5.46 19.77
C LEU A 98 4.74 5.41 20.41
N SER A 99 5.56 6.45 20.17
CA SER A 99 6.90 6.52 20.75
C SER A 99 6.85 6.74 22.27
N GLN A 100 5.96 7.60 22.75
CA GLN A 100 5.84 7.96 24.18
C GLN A 100 5.24 6.83 25.01
N LYS A 101 4.38 6.00 24.42
CA LYS A 101 3.74 4.85 25.08
C LYS A 101 4.40 3.51 24.74
N GLU A 102 5.55 3.53 24.05
CA GLU A 102 6.31 2.33 23.67
C GLU A 102 5.45 1.26 22.96
N ASN A 103 4.48 1.71 22.14
CA ASN A 103 3.53 0.88 21.40
C ASN A 103 2.52 0.10 22.27
N ASP A 104 2.32 0.48 23.51
CA ASP A 104 1.40 -0.18 24.45
C ASP A 104 0.30 0.73 24.97
N ASN A 105 -0.75 0.13 25.51
CA ASN A 105 -1.87 0.84 26.15
C ASN A 105 -2.61 1.78 25.20
N PHE A 106 -2.92 1.32 23.98
CA PHE A 106 -3.76 2.03 23.02
C PHE A 106 -5.19 1.52 23.03
N ARG A 107 -6.14 2.45 22.82
CA ARG A 107 -7.55 2.16 22.67
C ARG A 107 -7.91 1.83 21.22
N GLY A 108 -7.33 2.55 20.25
CA GLY A 108 -7.65 2.42 18.84
C GLY A 108 -7.27 3.64 18.02
N VAL A 109 -8.09 4.00 17.04
CA VAL A 109 -7.85 5.12 16.13
C VAL A 109 -9.14 5.87 15.81
N ILE A 110 -9.03 7.20 15.72
CA ILE A 110 -10.05 8.12 15.18
C ILE A 110 -9.59 8.63 13.82
N VAL A 111 -10.49 8.64 12.84
CA VAL A 111 -10.21 9.07 11.46
C VAL A 111 -11.23 10.12 11.04
N ASN A 112 -10.79 11.18 10.38
CA ASN A 112 -11.68 12.02 9.59
C ASN A 112 -11.36 11.94 8.11
N SER A 113 -12.36 11.95 7.24
CA SER A 113 -12.25 12.15 5.80
C SER A 113 -12.72 13.55 5.39
N GLY A 114 -12.27 14.03 4.22
CA GLY A 114 -12.62 15.35 3.67
C GLY A 114 -11.56 16.44 3.88
N CYS A 115 -10.79 16.41 4.95
CA CYS A 115 -9.68 17.32 5.22
C CYS A 115 -8.45 16.54 5.71
N ALA A 116 -7.31 16.72 5.04
CA ALA A 116 -6.07 16.02 5.33
C ALA A 116 -5.36 16.50 6.62
N ASN A 117 -5.72 17.68 7.14
CA ASN A 117 -4.98 18.35 8.22
C ASN A 117 -3.45 18.39 7.96
N ALA A 118 -3.08 18.63 6.71
CA ALA A 118 -1.70 18.72 6.25
C ALA A 118 -1.36 20.16 5.87
N VAL A 119 -0.13 20.60 6.20
CA VAL A 119 0.35 21.98 5.99
C VAL A 119 -0.54 23.01 6.73
N THR A 120 -0.96 22.67 7.95
CA THR A 120 -1.88 23.46 8.78
C THR A 120 -1.21 24.09 10.00
N GLY A 121 0.12 23.98 10.10
CA GLY A 121 0.94 24.59 11.16
C GLY A 121 0.64 24.08 12.56
N LYS A 122 0.86 24.93 13.58
CA LYS A 122 0.66 24.57 14.99
C LYS A 122 -0.80 24.22 15.30
N LEU A 123 -1.75 24.96 14.74
CA LEU A 123 -3.17 24.73 14.94
C LEU A 123 -3.58 23.33 14.47
N GLY A 124 -3.02 22.84 13.36
CA GLY A 124 -3.28 21.49 12.91
C GLY A 124 -2.78 20.41 13.88
N GLN A 125 -1.63 20.65 14.54
CA GLN A 125 -1.10 19.78 15.58
C GLN A 125 -2.02 19.75 16.82
N GLU A 126 -2.51 20.89 17.22
CA GLU A 126 -3.48 21.03 18.34
C GLU A 126 -4.77 20.30 18.00
N HIS A 127 -5.32 20.49 16.80
CA HIS A 127 -6.54 19.81 16.36
C HIS A 127 -6.39 18.29 16.31
N ALA A 128 -5.24 17.77 15.86
CA ALA A 128 -4.97 16.34 15.88
C ALA A 128 -4.93 15.79 17.34
N ALA A 129 -4.34 16.54 18.26
CA ALA A 129 -4.33 16.16 19.68
C ALA A 129 -5.74 16.21 20.30
N ILE A 130 -6.53 17.24 19.98
CA ILE A 130 -7.92 17.38 20.43
C ILE A 130 -8.76 16.19 19.95
N MET A 131 -8.64 15.77 18.69
CA MET A 131 -9.38 14.60 18.21
C MET A 131 -9.09 13.35 19.05
N ALA A 132 -7.83 13.09 19.37
CA ALA A 132 -7.46 11.95 20.21
C ALA A 132 -8.04 12.09 21.64
N GLN A 133 -7.86 13.24 22.27
CA GLN A 133 -8.33 13.51 23.63
C GLN A 133 -9.86 13.43 23.76
N GLU A 134 -10.60 14.01 22.81
CA GLU A 134 -12.07 13.93 22.81
C GLU A 134 -12.57 12.51 22.58
N THR A 135 -11.82 11.70 21.82
CA THR A 135 -12.12 10.27 21.67
C THR A 135 -11.88 9.52 22.98
N ASP A 136 -10.74 9.77 23.65
CA ASP A 136 -10.41 9.12 24.92
C ASP A 136 -11.43 9.44 26.01
N LYS A 137 -12.02 10.66 26.04
CA LYS A 137 -13.08 11.04 26.96
C LYS A 137 -14.37 10.23 26.82
N CYS A 138 -14.59 9.56 25.72
CA CYS A 138 -15.74 8.66 25.52
C CYS A 138 -15.60 7.35 26.31
N PHE A 139 -14.43 7.06 26.86
CA PHE A 139 -14.14 5.83 27.59
C PHE A 139 -13.82 6.14 29.06
N GLU A 140 -13.96 5.14 29.93
CA GLU A 140 -13.56 5.26 31.35
C GLU A 140 -12.06 5.61 31.42
N PRO A 141 -11.69 6.60 32.28
CA PRO A 141 -10.30 6.98 32.46
C PRO A 141 -9.47 5.80 32.99
N THR A 142 -8.53 5.31 32.24
CA THR A 142 -7.67 4.18 32.62
C THR A 142 -6.34 4.61 33.25
N SER A 143 -5.93 5.87 33.08
CA SER A 143 -4.75 6.44 33.74
C SER A 143 -4.78 7.98 33.74
N SER A 144 -4.03 8.58 34.69
CA SER A 144 -3.82 10.04 34.79
C SER A 144 -2.76 10.58 33.79
N ASN A 145 -2.37 9.83 32.79
CA ASN A 145 -1.35 10.27 31.85
C ASN A 145 -1.95 11.15 30.74
N ASP A 146 -1.32 12.31 30.51
CA ASP A 146 -1.71 13.28 29.48
C ASP A 146 -1.48 12.80 28.03
N ILE A 147 -0.89 11.60 27.82
CA ILE A 147 -0.62 11.04 26.51
C ILE A 147 -1.86 10.27 26.01
N PRO A 148 -2.47 10.67 24.87
CA PRO A 148 -3.65 10.01 24.33
C PRO A 148 -3.46 8.51 24.08
N GLN A 149 -4.54 7.75 24.30
CA GLN A 149 -4.63 6.31 24.02
C GLN A 149 -5.16 6.04 22.61
N THR A 150 -5.70 7.06 21.95
CA THR A 150 -6.25 6.96 20.58
C THR A 150 -5.28 7.57 19.58
N LEU A 151 -4.95 6.80 18.51
CA LEU A 151 -4.21 7.30 17.36
C LEU A 151 -5.14 8.14 16.46
N VAL A 152 -4.55 9.01 15.63
CA VAL A 152 -5.30 9.90 14.74
C VAL A 152 -4.88 9.70 13.30
N MET A 153 -5.85 9.65 12.41
CA MET A 153 -5.67 9.70 10.96
C MET A 153 -6.57 10.77 10.34
N SER A 154 -6.14 11.37 9.24
CA SER A 154 -6.94 12.30 8.44
C SER A 154 -6.66 12.09 6.96
N THR A 155 -7.66 12.33 6.11
CA THR A 155 -7.51 12.27 4.64
C THR A 155 -8.44 13.27 3.97
N GLY A 156 -8.09 13.71 2.75
CA GLY A 156 -8.85 14.68 1.97
C GLY A 156 -7.97 15.85 1.52
N VAL A 157 -8.54 17.05 1.46
CA VAL A 157 -7.88 18.23 0.90
C VAL A 157 -6.73 18.73 1.79
N ILE A 158 -5.58 18.99 1.17
CA ILE A 158 -4.37 19.55 1.80
C ILE A 158 -4.48 21.08 1.87
N GLY A 159 -3.92 21.69 2.93
CA GLY A 159 -3.86 23.16 3.09
C GLY A 159 -5.14 23.80 3.60
N GLN A 160 -6.13 23.01 3.97
CA GLN A 160 -7.36 23.48 4.63
C GLN A 160 -7.31 23.25 6.13
N ARG A 161 -7.87 24.20 6.89
CA ARG A 161 -8.02 24.05 8.33
C ARG A 161 -9.11 23.03 8.66
N LEU A 162 -8.81 22.16 9.61
CA LEU A 162 -9.75 21.15 10.07
C LEU A 162 -10.93 21.83 10.81
N PRO A 163 -12.19 21.54 10.47
CA PRO A 163 -13.36 22.06 11.19
C PRO A 163 -13.53 21.30 12.52
N ILE A 164 -12.65 21.59 13.49
CA ILE A 164 -12.50 20.79 14.72
C ILE A 164 -13.79 20.72 15.53
N ASP A 165 -14.54 21.81 15.62
CA ASP A 165 -15.79 21.85 16.40
C ASP A 165 -16.83 20.87 15.85
N LYS A 166 -16.91 20.70 14.54
CA LYS A 166 -17.81 19.73 13.91
C LYS A 166 -17.37 18.29 14.21
N ILE A 167 -16.06 18.04 14.16
CA ILE A 167 -15.50 16.71 14.42
C ILE A 167 -15.69 16.33 15.88
N THR A 168 -15.38 17.23 16.83
CA THR A 168 -15.55 16.97 18.27
C THR A 168 -17.02 16.73 18.64
N ALA A 169 -17.96 17.41 17.98
CA ALA A 169 -19.39 17.17 18.16
C ALA A 169 -19.86 15.82 17.56
N ALA A 170 -19.13 15.28 16.58
CA ALA A 170 -19.43 13.99 15.94
C ALA A 170 -18.82 12.79 16.67
N ILE A 171 -17.69 12.95 17.39
CA ILE A 171 -17.00 11.88 18.13
C ILE A 171 -17.93 11.12 19.10
N PRO A 172 -18.72 11.75 19.97
CA PRO A 172 -19.65 11.02 20.84
C PRO A 172 -20.71 10.22 20.09
N LYS A 173 -21.13 10.69 18.91
CA LYS A 173 -22.10 9.97 18.07
C LYS A 173 -21.45 8.73 17.44
N ALA A 174 -20.20 8.83 16.95
CA ALA A 174 -19.45 7.68 16.47
C ALA A 174 -19.23 6.64 17.57
N HIS A 175 -18.97 7.07 18.80
CA HIS A 175 -18.86 6.19 19.97
C HIS A 175 -20.19 5.47 20.26
N GLN A 176 -21.33 6.17 20.26
CA GLN A 176 -22.65 5.57 20.45
C GLN A 176 -23.01 4.56 19.33
N ALA A 177 -22.44 4.72 18.14
CA ALA A 177 -22.64 3.84 16.99
C ALA A 177 -21.64 2.68 16.93
N LEU A 178 -20.84 2.43 17.97
CA LEU A 178 -19.88 1.33 18.01
C LEU A 178 -20.59 -0.03 17.99
N GLY A 179 -20.09 -0.93 17.15
CA GLY A 179 -20.58 -2.30 17.08
C GLY A 179 -19.60 -3.25 16.40
N THR A 180 -19.91 -4.55 16.48
CA THR A 180 -19.04 -5.64 16.03
C THR A 180 -19.47 -6.27 14.72
N THR A 181 -20.64 -5.91 14.17
CA THR A 181 -21.20 -6.56 12.99
C THR A 181 -20.46 -6.17 11.70
N HIS A 182 -20.65 -6.96 10.66
CA HIS A 182 -20.12 -6.67 9.33
C HIS A 182 -20.53 -5.27 8.82
N GLU A 183 -21.76 -4.85 9.11
CA GLU A 183 -22.28 -3.55 8.69
C GLU A 183 -21.50 -2.40 9.32
N HIS A 184 -21.17 -2.47 10.64
CA HIS A 184 -20.36 -1.45 11.31
C HIS A 184 -18.98 -1.30 10.67
N TRP A 185 -18.31 -2.43 10.39
CA TRP A 185 -17.01 -2.44 9.74
C TRP A 185 -17.07 -1.94 8.29
N LEU A 186 -18.11 -2.32 7.55
CA LEU A 186 -18.31 -1.86 6.18
C LEU A 186 -18.61 -0.35 6.13
N ASN A 187 -19.42 0.16 7.05
CA ASN A 187 -19.68 1.59 7.14
C ASN A 187 -18.42 2.37 7.53
N ALA A 188 -17.59 1.85 8.43
CA ALA A 188 -16.30 2.42 8.75
C ALA A 188 -15.37 2.48 7.50
N ALA A 189 -15.32 1.40 6.71
CA ALA A 189 -14.56 1.38 5.47
C ALA A 189 -15.08 2.37 4.41
N LYS A 190 -16.39 2.62 4.37
CA LYS A 190 -17.00 3.66 3.51
C LYS A 190 -16.63 5.07 3.99
N ALA A 191 -16.72 5.32 5.29
CA ALA A 191 -16.56 6.66 5.86
C ALA A 191 -15.13 7.22 5.74
N ILE A 192 -14.12 6.36 5.59
CA ILE A 192 -12.73 6.79 5.35
C ILE A 192 -12.42 7.06 3.87
N CYS A 193 -13.31 6.72 2.94
CA CYS A 193 -13.10 6.90 1.50
C CYS A 193 -13.12 8.38 1.07
N THR A 194 -12.44 8.67 -0.04
CA THR A 194 -12.42 10.01 -0.67
C THR A 194 -12.75 9.91 -2.16
N THR A 195 -11.78 9.63 -3.02
CA THR A 195 -11.98 9.40 -4.46
C THR A 195 -12.18 7.91 -4.80
N ASP A 196 -12.15 7.06 -3.80
CA ASP A 196 -12.38 5.61 -3.91
C ASP A 196 -13.74 5.32 -4.56
N THR A 197 -13.82 4.30 -5.42
CA THR A 197 -15.07 3.87 -6.06
C THR A 197 -15.78 2.76 -5.31
N PHE A 198 -15.08 2.09 -4.37
CA PHE A 198 -15.64 1.07 -3.48
C PHE A 198 -14.89 1.02 -2.13
N PRO A 199 -15.56 0.63 -1.03
CA PRO A 199 -14.92 0.44 0.27
C PRO A 199 -14.04 -0.81 0.26
N LYS A 200 -12.83 -0.69 0.82
CA LYS A 200 -11.82 -1.76 0.85
C LYS A 200 -11.74 -2.35 2.24
N LEU A 201 -12.38 -3.49 2.44
CA LEU A 201 -12.48 -4.21 3.71
C LEU A 201 -12.19 -5.70 3.49
N ILE A 202 -11.35 -6.29 4.33
CA ILE A 202 -11.08 -7.73 4.35
C ILE A 202 -11.11 -8.23 5.79
N SER A 203 -11.54 -9.47 5.98
CA SER A 203 -11.36 -10.21 7.24
C SER A 203 -10.97 -11.66 6.95
N ARG A 204 -10.21 -12.28 7.87
CA ARG A 204 -9.78 -13.67 7.80
C ARG A 204 -9.70 -14.29 9.19
N ILE A 205 -9.85 -15.61 9.24
CA ILE A 205 -9.53 -16.41 10.39
C ILE A 205 -8.28 -17.25 10.11
N PHE A 206 -7.52 -17.58 11.14
CA PHE A 206 -6.31 -18.40 11.04
C PHE A 206 -6.00 -19.07 12.39
N THR A 207 -5.07 -20.00 12.39
CA THR A 207 -4.54 -20.67 13.59
C THR A 207 -3.03 -20.47 13.66
N LEU A 208 -2.45 -20.66 14.83
CA LEU A 208 -0.99 -20.65 15.02
C LEU A 208 -0.48 -22.08 15.31
N PRO A 209 0.74 -22.43 14.87
CA PRO A 209 1.28 -23.79 15.00
C PRO A 209 1.26 -24.35 16.43
N SER A 210 1.57 -23.52 17.44
CA SER A 210 1.57 -23.97 18.85
C SER A 210 0.17 -24.06 19.45
N HIS A 211 -0.87 -23.53 18.77
CA HIS A 211 -2.25 -23.49 19.24
C HIS A 211 -3.23 -23.78 18.10
N PRO A 212 -3.17 -24.98 17.48
CA PRO A 212 -3.95 -25.30 16.29
C PRO A 212 -5.47 -25.30 16.53
N ASP A 213 -5.90 -25.50 17.76
CA ASP A 213 -7.32 -25.49 18.16
C ASP A 213 -7.85 -24.09 18.48
N THR A 214 -6.98 -23.07 18.52
CA THR A 214 -7.38 -21.69 18.78
C THR A 214 -7.53 -20.94 17.47
N THR A 215 -8.75 -20.48 17.20
CA THR A 215 -9.04 -19.64 16.04
C THR A 215 -8.81 -18.18 16.38
N TYR A 216 -7.92 -17.53 15.64
CA TYR A 216 -7.66 -16.09 15.66
C TYR A 216 -8.30 -15.41 14.46
N SER A 217 -8.55 -14.12 14.59
CA SER A 217 -9.09 -13.30 13.52
C SER A 217 -8.18 -12.11 13.22
N ILE A 218 -8.15 -11.72 11.95
CA ILE A 218 -7.55 -10.50 11.47
C ILE A 218 -8.54 -9.80 10.55
N ALA A 219 -8.76 -8.51 10.76
CA ALA A 219 -9.59 -7.69 9.89
C ALA A 219 -8.91 -6.35 9.63
N GLY A 220 -9.19 -5.77 8.49
CA GLY A 220 -8.62 -4.47 8.16
C GLY A 220 -9.32 -3.82 7.00
N MET A 221 -9.23 -2.51 7.00
CA MET A 221 -9.73 -1.65 5.95
C MET A 221 -8.63 -0.72 5.46
N THR A 222 -8.76 -0.28 4.22
CA THR A 222 -7.86 0.70 3.63
C THR A 222 -8.63 1.63 2.70
N LYS A 223 -8.08 2.79 2.43
CA LYS A 223 -8.58 3.72 1.42
C LYS A 223 -7.42 4.24 0.58
N GLY A 224 -7.74 4.66 -0.62
CA GLY A 224 -6.84 5.30 -1.57
C GLY A 224 -7.13 4.85 -2.98
N ALA A 225 -7.12 5.82 -3.90
CA ALA A 225 -7.32 5.62 -5.33
C ALA A 225 -6.39 6.51 -6.17
N GLY A 226 -5.86 7.61 -5.59
CA GLY A 226 -4.87 8.51 -6.20
C GLY A 226 -3.85 9.00 -5.19
N MET A 227 -2.78 9.63 -5.66
CA MET A 227 -1.57 10.01 -4.93
C MET A 227 -0.97 8.77 -4.22
N ILE A 228 -0.78 7.67 -4.98
CA ILE A 228 -0.33 6.37 -4.46
C ILE A 228 1.03 5.98 -5.05
N HIS A 229 2.09 6.30 -4.30
CA HIS A 229 3.42 5.73 -4.50
C HIS A 229 4.12 5.62 -3.14
N PRO A 230 4.00 4.50 -2.48
CA PRO A 230 4.50 4.37 -1.14
C PRO A 230 6.02 4.28 -1.06
N ASN A 231 6.59 5.28 -0.42
CA ASN A 231 7.86 5.14 0.30
C ASN A 231 7.55 5.21 1.79
N MET A 232 6.77 4.21 2.27
CA MET A 232 5.91 4.16 3.44
C MET A 232 4.57 4.90 3.18
N ALA A 233 3.82 4.40 2.20
CA ALA A 233 2.38 4.37 1.92
C ALA A 233 1.61 5.69 1.72
N THR A 234 1.00 5.87 0.54
CA THR A 234 -0.03 6.90 0.26
C THR A 234 -1.43 6.33 0.46
N LEU A 235 -1.77 6.00 1.71
CA LEU A 235 -3.09 5.45 2.05
C LEU A 235 -3.32 5.52 3.55
N LEU A 236 -4.55 5.35 3.95
CA LEU A 236 -4.85 5.00 5.33
C LEU A 236 -5.21 3.51 5.37
N ALA A 237 -4.53 2.76 6.21
CA ALA A 237 -4.88 1.37 6.49
C ALA A 237 -4.92 1.12 7.98
N ILE A 238 -5.96 0.43 8.42
CA ILE A 238 -6.18 0.02 9.80
C ILE A 238 -6.31 -1.49 9.79
N VAL A 239 -5.45 -2.17 10.55
CA VAL A 239 -5.46 -3.63 10.71
C VAL A 239 -5.62 -3.94 12.18
N CYS A 240 -6.57 -4.81 12.51
CA CYS A 240 -6.85 -5.28 13.86
C CYS A 240 -6.73 -6.80 13.93
N THR A 241 -6.20 -7.33 15.03
CA THR A 241 -6.15 -8.76 15.30
C THR A 241 -6.32 -9.04 16.79
N ASP A 242 -6.91 -10.17 17.10
CA ASP A 242 -7.10 -10.65 18.48
C ASP A 242 -5.96 -11.57 18.96
N VAL A 243 -4.86 -11.66 18.19
CA VAL A 243 -3.61 -12.30 18.62
C VAL A 243 -2.91 -11.43 19.67
N LYS A 244 -2.28 -12.06 20.64
CA LYS A 244 -1.46 -11.39 21.65
C LYS A 244 -0.06 -11.11 21.10
N ILE A 245 0.29 -9.87 20.88
CA ILE A 245 1.60 -9.43 20.36
C ILE A 245 2.30 -8.54 21.39
N ALA A 246 3.60 -8.79 21.62
CA ALA A 246 4.41 -7.95 22.49
C ALA A 246 4.54 -6.53 21.90
N PRO A 247 4.32 -5.47 22.70
CA PRO A 247 4.44 -4.08 22.24
C PRO A 247 5.77 -3.76 21.56
N SER A 248 6.89 -4.31 22.07
CA SER A 248 8.22 -4.16 21.50
C SER A 248 8.35 -4.74 20.08
N SER A 249 7.52 -5.71 19.72
CA SER A 249 7.61 -6.48 18.46
C SER A 249 6.62 -6.05 17.39
N ILE A 250 5.46 -5.49 17.77
CA ILE A 250 4.36 -5.16 16.85
C ILE A 250 4.79 -4.25 15.68
N GLY A 251 5.63 -3.23 15.99
CA GLY A 251 6.16 -2.34 14.97
C GLY A 251 7.10 -3.04 13.98
N SER A 252 7.75 -4.13 14.37
CA SER A 252 8.66 -4.88 13.50
C SER A 252 7.89 -5.83 12.57
N PHE A 253 6.87 -6.53 13.07
CA PHE A 253 5.91 -7.28 12.25
C PHE A 253 5.30 -6.38 11.17
N LEU A 254 4.78 -5.23 11.59
CA LEU A 254 4.14 -4.27 10.68
C LEU A 254 5.10 -3.74 9.61
N ARG A 255 6.32 -3.35 9.97
CA ARG A 255 7.32 -2.87 8.99
C ARG A 255 7.71 -3.96 7.99
N PHE A 256 7.88 -5.19 8.46
CA PHE A 256 8.22 -6.31 7.58
C PHE A 256 7.12 -6.54 6.54
N ALA A 257 5.86 -6.62 6.97
CA ALA A 257 4.72 -6.83 6.08
C ALA A 257 4.53 -5.63 5.13
N THR A 258 4.57 -4.39 5.63
CA THR A 258 4.41 -3.17 4.80
C THR A 258 5.46 -3.08 3.69
N ASN A 259 6.71 -3.46 3.95
CA ASN A 259 7.78 -3.40 2.95
C ASN A 259 7.57 -4.37 1.77
N ARG A 260 6.75 -5.40 1.96
CA ARG A 260 6.43 -6.44 0.96
C ARG A 260 5.04 -6.30 0.35
N THR A 261 4.27 -5.34 0.82
CA THR A 261 2.86 -5.16 0.43
C THR A 261 2.59 -3.73 0.02
N PHE A 262 2.18 -2.86 0.94
CA PHE A 262 1.88 -1.45 0.64
C PHE A 262 3.07 -0.67 0.06
N ASN A 263 4.31 -1.00 0.39
CA ASN A 263 5.51 -0.44 -0.25
C ASN A 263 5.86 -1.10 -1.60
N CYS A 264 4.97 -1.91 -2.14
CA CYS A 264 5.11 -2.58 -3.43
C CYS A 264 3.89 -2.30 -4.34
N ILE A 265 3.28 -1.13 -4.21
CA ILE A 265 2.22 -0.66 -5.12
C ILE A 265 2.52 0.74 -5.63
N SER A 266 1.96 1.13 -6.78
CA SER A 266 1.96 2.52 -7.27
C SER A 266 0.77 2.75 -8.20
N ILE A 267 0.08 3.88 -8.06
CA ILE A 267 -0.94 4.31 -9.01
C ILE A 267 -0.36 5.40 -9.93
N ASP A 268 0.16 6.47 -9.37
CA ASP A 268 0.59 7.67 -10.11
C ASP A 268 2.05 8.09 -9.84
N GLY A 269 2.73 7.42 -8.92
CA GLY A 269 4.12 7.75 -8.58
C GLY A 269 4.26 8.87 -7.54
N ASP A 270 3.17 9.44 -7.02
CA ASP A 270 3.17 10.53 -6.07
C ASP A 270 3.01 10.03 -4.62
N THR A 271 3.80 10.58 -3.69
CA THR A 271 3.77 10.22 -2.26
C THR A 271 3.02 11.27 -1.45
N SER A 272 1.98 10.86 -0.72
CA SER A 272 1.15 11.76 0.09
C SER A 272 1.83 12.21 1.40
N THR A 273 1.22 13.21 2.02
CA THR A 273 1.59 13.77 3.33
C THR A 273 1.01 12.99 4.52
N ASN A 274 0.01 12.12 4.28
CA ASN A 274 -0.84 11.53 5.33
C ASN A 274 -0.68 10.03 5.54
N ASP A 275 0.10 9.36 4.71
CA ASP A 275 0.15 7.89 4.68
C ASP A 275 0.43 7.28 6.02
N THR A 276 -0.46 6.38 6.41
CA THR A 276 -0.39 5.69 7.69
C THR A 276 -0.96 4.29 7.57
N VAL A 277 -0.23 3.30 8.07
CA VAL A 277 -0.74 1.94 8.31
C VAL A 277 -0.61 1.67 9.81
N ASN A 278 -1.72 1.41 10.47
CA ASN A 278 -1.74 1.01 11.88
C ASN A 278 -2.11 -0.47 12.02
N LEU A 279 -1.48 -1.13 12.98
CA LEU A 279 -1.80 -2.47 13.44
C LEU A 279 -2.11 -2.41 14.93
N PHE A 280 -3.27 -2.97 15.31
CA PHE A 280 -3.72 -3.12 16.70
C PHE A 280 -3.84 -4.61 17.04
N ALA A 281 -3.37 -5.00 18.23
CA ALA A 281 -3.41 -6.38 18.70
C ALA A 281 -3.80 -6.42 20.19
N ASN A 282 -5.02 -6.92 20.51
CA ASN A 282 -5.56 -6.90 21.87
C ASN A 282 -5.42 -8.23 22.63
N GLY A 283 -5.07 -9.33 21.94
CA GLY A 283 -4.87 -10.63 22.56
C GLY A 283 -6.13 -11.32 23.08
N MET A 284 -7.33 -10.86 22.74
CA MET A 284 -8.58 -11.36 23.32
C MET A 284 -9.00 -12.75 22.86
N ALA A 285 -8.40 -13.28 21.81
CA ALA A 285 -8.58 -14.67 21.41
C ALA A 285 -7.49 -15.61 21.96
N ALA A 286 -6.41 -15.05 22.51
CA ALA A 286 -5.34 -15.86 23.07
C ALA A 286 -5.80 -16.58 24.34
N PRO A 287 -5.59 -17.91 24.44
CA PRO A 287 -5.86 -18.63 25.68
C PRO A 287 -5.08 -18.07 26.88
N GLU A 288 -5.62 -18.26 28.07
CA GLU A 288 -4.97 -17.82 29.30
C GLU A 288 -3.58 -18.46 29.46
N GLY A 289 -2.60 -17.69 29.94
CA GLY A 289 -1.23 -18.16 30.15
C GLY A 289 -0.34 -18.17 28.88
N ILE A 290 -0.89 -17.89 27.70
CA ILE A 290 -0.07 -17.85 26.47
C ILE A 290 0.80 -16.58 26.42
N SER A 291 2.07 -16.80 26.10
CA SER A 291 3.03 -15.71 25.89
C SER A 291 2.72 -14.91 24.61
N ALA A 292 2.95 -13.60 24.67
CA ALA A 292 2.79 -12.74 23.51
C ALA A 292 3.80 -13.09 22.40
N LEU A 293 3.37 -13.04 21.14
CA LEU A 293 4.27 -13.17 20.00
C LEU A 293 5.36 -12.10 20.07
N SER A 294 6.61 -12.55 20.03
CA SER A 294 7.77 -11.67 20.11
C SER A 294 8.79 -12.00 19.02
N LEU A 295 9.60 -10.99 18.69
CA LEU A 295 10.74 -11.14 17.80
C LEU A 295 12.03 -11.03 18.62
N PRO A 296 13.10 -11.79 18.27
CA PRO A 296 14.38 -11.71 18.94
C PRO A 296 14.94 -10.29 18.98
N PRO A 297 15.67 -9.88 20.05
CA PRO A 297 16.23 -8.53 20.17
C PRO A 297 17.12 -8.11 18.99
N ALA A 298 17.87 -9.03 18.41
CA ALA A 298 18.71 -8.78 17.24
C ALA A 298 17.92 -8.27 16.02
N LEU A 299 16.60 -8.56 15.93
CA LEU A 299 15.71 -8.05 14.90
C LEU A 299 15.12 -6.69 15.25
N LEU A 300 15.10 -6.34 16.54
CA LEU A 300 14.57 -5.07 17.05
C LEU A 300 15.63 -3.95 16.95
N GLU A 301 16.91 -4.28 17.14
CA GLU A 301 18.01 -3.32 17.25
C GLU A 301 18.65 -2.87 15.92
N LYS A 302 18.49 -3.59 14.81
CA LYS A 302 19.12 -3.21 13.53
C LYS A 302 18.46 -1.97 12.90
N ARG A 303 18.63 -0.81 13.56
CA ARG A 303 18.61 0.52 12.93
C ARG A 303 19.89 0.74 12.15
N SER A 304 20.28 -0.15 11.26
CA SER A 304 21.41 0.08 10.38
C SER A 304 21.04 1.16 9.34
N ARG A 305 21.73 2.30 9.40
CA ARG A 305 21.64 3.38 8.41
C ARG A 305 22.07 2.93 7.00
N ALA A 306 22.68 1.75 6.87
CA ALA A 306 23.35 1.32 5.64
C ALA A 306 22.51 0.46 4.70
N TYR A 307 21.36 -0.11 5.14
CA TYR A 307 20.52 -0.95 4.28
C TYR A 307 19.04 -0.61 4.46
N PRO A 308 18.39 -0.04 3.43
CA PRO A 308 16.96 0.29 3.48
C PRO A 308 16.04 -0.93 3.49
N PHE A 309 16.56 -2.14 3.32
CA PHE A 309 15.79 -3.38 3.31
C PHE A 309 16.44 -4.40 4.26
N PRO A 310 15.77 -4.77 5.37
CA PRO A 310 16.25 -5.88 6.17
C PRO A 310 16.21 -7.16 5.33
N SER A 311 17.35 -7.85 5.22
CA SER A 311 17.37 -9.25 4.81
C SER A 311 16.42 -10.03 5.71
N PRO A 312 15.76 -11.10 5.22
CA PRO A 312 15.00 -11.96 6.11
C PRO A 312 15.90 -12.36 7.29
N PRO A 313 15.39 -12.28 8.52
CA PRO A 313 16.20 -12.59 9.69
C PRO A 313 16.67 -14.05 9.60
N GLN A 314 17.97 -14.25 9.83
CA GLN A 314 18.56 -15.60 9.95
C GLN A 314 18.41 -16.18 11.36
N ASP A 315 17.79 -15.42 12.29
CA ASP A 315 17.53 -15.87 13.65
C ASP A 315 16.25 -16.71 13.74
N PRO A 316 16.24 -17.79 14.50
CA PRO A 316 15.06 -18.65 14.65
C PRO A 316 13.93 -17.84 15.31
N ARG A 317 12.94 -17.47 14.52
CA ARG A 317 11.64 -17.02 15.05
C ARG A 317 10.94 -18.21 15.65
N SER A 318 10.08 -17.97 16.64
CA SER A 318 9.15 -19.02 17.02
C SER A 318 8.26 -19.40 15.81
N PRO A 319 7.85 -20.65 15.67
CA PRO A 319 6.94 -21.06 14.58
C PRO A 319 5.70 -20.18 14.47
N ASP A 320 5.15 -19.74 15.59
CA ASP A 320 3.98 -18.87 15.64
C ASP A 320 4.29 -17.46 15.10
N ALA A 321 5.46 -16.89 15.42
CA ALA A 321 5.88 -15.59 14.92
C ALA A 321 6.14 -15.63 13.41
N GLU A 322 6.64 -16.73 12.88
CA GLU A 322 6.82 -16.93 11.44
C GLU A 322 5.46 -17.05 10.74
N ALA A 323 4.58 -17.93 11.23
CA ALA A 323 3.23 -18.11 10.71
C ALA A 323 2.42 -16.80 10.73
N PHE A 324 2.46 -16.04 11.84
CA PHE A 324 1.78 -14.74 11.92
C PHE A 324 2.38 -13.72 10.94
N THR A 325 3.70 -13.74 10.73
CA THR A 325 4.35 -12.86 9.75
C THR A 325 3.84 -13.12 8.34
N GLU A 326 3.64 -14.39 7.98
CA GLU A 326 3.08 -14.79 6.68
C GLU A 326 1.63 -14.36 6.57
N VAL A 327 0.79 -14.71 7.55
CA VAL A 327 -0.62 -14.31 7.60
C VAL A 327 -0.79 -12.80 7.46
N LEU A 328 -0.05 -12.01 8.24
CA LEU A 328 -0.10 -10.54 8.18
C LEU A 328 0.35 -10.02 6.82
N THR A 329 1.41 -10.61 6.25
CA THR A 329 1.94 -10.16 4.95
C THR A 329 0.95 -10.46 3.82
N ASP A 330 0.35 -11.65 3.80
CA ASP A 330 -0.62 -12.03 2.78
C ASP A 330 -1.92 -11.23 2.90
N PHE A 331 -2.38 -11.02 4.13
CA PHE A 331 -3.54 -10.18 4.41
C PHE A 331 -3.33 -8.73 3.91
N MET A 332 -2.20 -8.13 4.28
CA MET A 332 -1.87 -6.75 3.86
C MET A 332 -1.61 -6.65 2.34
N ARG A 333 -1.13 -7.73 1.70
CA ARG A 333 -0.96 -7.79 0.24
C ARG A 333 -2.31 -7.69 -0.47
N ASP A 334 -3.31 -8.39 0.02
CA ASP A 334 -4.64 -8.33 -0.60
C ASP A 334 -5.31 -6.99 -0.38
N LEU A 335 -5.18 -6.36 0.80
CA LEU A 335 -5.60 -4.97 0.99
C LEU A 335 -4.89 -4.01 0.02
N ALA A 336 -3.59 -4.16 -0.18
CA ALA A 336 -2.81 -3.31 -1.08
C ALA A 336 -3.24 -3.48 -2.55
N LYS A 337 -3.58 -4.71 -2.98
CA LYS A 337 -4.14 -4.97 -4.31
C LYS A 337 -5.47 -4.26 -4.53
N LEU A 338 -6.35 -4.19 -3.52
CA LEU A 338 -7.63 -3.47 -3.63
C LEU A 338 -7.41 -1.98 -3.89
N VAL A 339 -6.37 -1.37 -3.33
CA VAL A 339 -6.00 0.04 -3.60
C VAL A 339 -5.65 0.22 -5.07
N VAL A 340 -4.81 -0.65 -5.64
CA VAL A 340 -4.39 -0.57 -7.05
C VAL A 340 -5.56 -0.82 -8.00
N ARG A 341 -6.44 -1.79 -7.67
CA ARG A 341 -7.66 -2.08 -8.45
C ARG A 341 -8.64 -0.92 -8.51
N ASP A 342 -8.54 -0.01 -7.56
CA ASP A 342 -9.36 1.20 -7.48
C ASP A 342 -8.60 2.47 -7.92
N GLY A 343 -7.47 2.31 -8.57
CA GLY A 343 -6.71 3.45 -9.10
C GLY A 343 -7.61 4.37 -9.91
N GLU A 344 -7.48 5.70 -9.70
CA GLU A 344 -8.30 6.71 -10.39
C GLU A 344 -8.27 6.51 -11.90
N GLY A 345 -9.42 6.19 -12.49
CA GLY A 345 -9.54 5.91 -13.91
C GLY A 345 -8.89 4.62 -14.41
N ALA A 346 -8.38 3.76 -13.53
CA ALA A 346 -7.69 2.53 -13.92
C ALA A 346 -8.63 1.54 -14.62
N THR A 347 -8.15 0.98 -15.73
CA THR A 347 -8.84 -0.08 -16.48
C THR A 347 -8.11 -1.43 -16.37
N LYS A 348 -6.88 -1.42 -15.84
CA LYS A 348 -6.04 -2.61 -15.71
C LYS A 348 -5.41 -2.70 -14.32
N PHE A 349 -5.27 -3.95 -13.86
CA PHE A 349 -4.44 -4.31 -12.73
C PHE A 349 -3.17 -5.00 -13.23
N VAL A 350 -2.02 -4.41 -12.97
CA VAL A 350 -0.75 -4.87 -13.52
C VAL A 350 0.17 -5.38 -12.42
N THR A 351 0.57 -6.63 -12.50
CA THR A 351 1.62 -7.23 -11.68
C THR A 351 2.95 -7.10 -12.41
N ILE A 352 3.95 -6.50 -11.77
CA ILE A 352 5.32 -6.43 -12.27
C ILE A 352 6.17 -7.34 -11.41
N ARG A 353 6.64 -8.45 -11.98
CA ARG A 353 7.53 -9.40 -11.34
C ARG A 353 8.93 -9.22 -11.90
N VAL A 354 9.87 -8.87 -11.04
CA VAL A 354 11.27 -8.71 -11.44
C VAL A 354 12.12 -9.69 -10.64
N THR A 355 12.94 -10.47 -11.35
CA THR A 355 13.92 -11.35 -10.74
C THR A 355 15.34 -10.86 -11.01
N SER A 356 16.26 -11.03 -10.06
CA SER A 356 17.67 -10.65 -10.17
C SER A 356 18.54 -11.53 -9.27
N ASP A 357 19.71 -11.89 -9.80
CA ASP A 357 20.78 -12.55 -9.03
C ASP A 357 21.59 -11.54 -8.18
N LEU A 358 21.43 -10.24 -8.45
CA LEU A 358 22.20 -9.20 -7.77
C LEU A 358 21.70 -8.96 -6.35
N SER A 359 20.43 -8.56 -6.22
CA SER A 359 19.77 -8.36 -4.93
C SER A 359 18.28 -8.04 -5.09
N HIS A 360 17.50 -8.23 -4.03
CA HIS A 360 16.13 -7.76 -3.95
C HIS A 360 16.01 -6.24 -4.17
N ALA A 361 17.00 -5.46 -3.75
CA ALA A 361 17.00 -4.00 -3.93
C ALA A 361 17.07 -3.61 -5.40
N VAL A 362 17.87 -4.31 -6.22
CA VAL A 362 17.95 -4.09 -7.67
C VAL A 362 16.64 -4.47 -8.33
N ALA A 363 16.10 -5.66 -8.04
CA ALA A 363 14.80 -6.09 -8.56
C ALA A 363 13.69 -5.08 -8.22
N LYS A 364 13.67 -4.57 -6.97
CA LYS A 364 12.69 -3.57 -6.54
C LYS A 364 12.85 -2.22 -7.25
N ARG A 365 14.07 -1.73 -7.47
CA ARG A 365 14.31 -0.47 -8.20
C ARG A 365 13.80 -0.55 -9.63
N ALA A 366 14.07 -1.64 -10.33
CA ALA A 366 13.54 -1.88 -11.67
C ALA A 366 12.01 -1.93 -11.66
N ALA A 367 11.41 -2.71 -10.77
CA ALA A 367 9.95 -2.81 -10.65
C ALA A 367 9.29 -1.45 -10.37
N VAL A 368 9.84 -0.65 -9.45
CA VAL A 368 9.37 0.70 -9.12
C VAL A 368 9.45 1.62 -10.33
N SER A 369 10.56 1.58 -11.09
CA SER A 369 10.74 2.44 -12.26
C SER A 369 9.74 2.11 -13.35
N ILE A 370 9.48 0.84 -13.62
CA ILE A 370 8.46 0.38 -14.56
C ILE A 370 7.06 0.84 -14.10
N ALA A 371 6.72 0.61 -12.82
CA ALA A 371 5.42 0.93 -12.25
C ALA A 371 5.09 2.44 -12.28
N ARG A 372 6.11 3.31 -12.25
CA ARG A 372 5.98 4.78 -12.29
C ARG A 372 6.04 5.35 -13.69
N SER A 373 6.46 4.59 -14.67
CA SER A 373 6.65 5.09 -16.04
C SER A 373 5.31 5.46 -16.69
N ALA A 374 5.06 6.74 -16.90
CA ALA A 374 3.88 7.20 -17.62
C ALA A 374 3.78 6.61 -19.02
N LEU A 375 4.92 6.43 -19.71
CA LEU A 375 4.95 5.82 -21.04
C LEU A 375 4.56 4.34 -21.01
N VAL A 376 4.98 3.57 -20.02
CA VAL A 376 4.54 2.16 -19.85
C VAL A 376 3.04 2.13 -19.57
N LYS A 377 2.56 2.94 -18.62
CA LYS A 377 1.16 2.94 -18.19
C LYS A 377 0.20 3.35 -19.31
N THR A 378 0.57 4.34 -20.12
CA THR A 378 -0.23 4.76 -21.29
C THR A 378 -0.20 3.74 -22.42
N ALA A 379 0.91 3.02 -22.62
CA ALA A 379 0.97 1.91 -23.58
C ALA A 379 0.00 0.79 -23.18
N LEU A 380 -0.01 0.41 -21.89
CA LEU A 380 -0.92 -0.61 -21.38
C LEU A 380 -2.39 -0.21 -21.56
N TYR A 381 -2.73 1.05 -21.32
CA TYR A 381 -4.07 1.59 -21.58
C TYR A 381 -4.44 1.53 -23.06
N GLY A 382 -3.50 1.93 -23.93
CA GLY A 382 -3.65 1.91 -25.39
C GLY A 382 -3.61 0.52 -26.01
N LYS A 383 -3.38 -0.53 -25.20
CA LYS A 383 -3.18 -1.91 -25.67
C LYS A 383 -2.02 -2.04 -26.65
N ASP A 384 -0.99 -1.21 -26.46
CA ASP A 384 0.25 -1.18 -27.23
C ASP A 384 1.30 -2.05 -26.53
N ALA A 385 1.76 -3.13 -27.17
CA ALA A 385 2.78 -4.04 -26.65
C ALA A 385 4.19 -3.43 -26.64
N ASN A 386 4.33 -2.18 -26.28
CA ASN A 386 5.55 -1.38 -26.34
C ASN A 386 6.55 -1.74 -25.23
N TRP A 387 7.11 -2.95 -25.32
CA TRP A 387 8.10 -3.45 -24.36
C TRP A 387 9.38 -2.60 -24.31
N GLY A 388 9.71 -1.86 -25.37
CA GLY A 388 10.82 -0.91 -25.37
C GLY A 388 10.71 0.15 -24.28
N ARG A 389 9.49 0.57 -23.91
CA ARG A 389 9.24 1.49 -22.79
C ARG A 389 9.56 0.85 -21.44
N ILE A 390 9.39 -0.46 -21.30
CA ILE A 390 9.75 -1.23 -20.10
C ILE A 390 11.27 -1.19 -19.92
N LEU A 391 12.04 -1.48 -20.97
CA LEU A 391 13.50 -1.41 -20.95
C LEU A 391 14.01 0.01 -20.68
N CYS A 392 13.40 1.01 -21.30
CA CYS A 392 13.72 2.40 -21.04
C CYS A 392 13.54 2.71 -19.54
N ALA A 393 12.41 2.28 -18.93
CA ALA A 393 12.14 2.49 -17.51
C ALA A 393 13.16 1.77 -16.60
N ILE A 394 13.64 0.60 -16.95
CA ILE A 394 14.70 -0.11 -16.23
C ILE A 394 16.02 0.65 -16.35
N GLY A 395 16.36 1.12 -17.54
CA GLY A 395 17.65 1.74 -17.84
C GLY A 395 17.92 3.03 -17.08
N TYR A 396 16.89 3.86 -16.83
CA TYR A 396 17.04 5.08 -16.04
C TYR A 396 16.69 4.93 -14.56
N ALA A 397 16.44 3.71 -14.08
CA ALA A 397 16.04 3.51 -12.68
C ALA A 397 17.12 4.02 -11.71
N PRO A 398 16.76 4.89 -10.73
CA PRO A 398 17.73 5.41 -9.75
C PRO A 398 18.46 4.30 -9.02
N GLY A 399 19.80 4.41 -8.95
CA GLY A 399 20.68 3.41 -8.33
C GLY A 399 20.91 2.14 -9.18
N ILE A 400 20.31 2.04 -10.37
CA ILE A 400 20.78 1.16 -11.46
C ILE A 400 21.69 2.00 -12.36
N MET A 401 21.21 3.15 -12.82
CA MET A 401 21.98 4.09 -13.65
C MET A 401 23.20 4.67 -12.91
N ASP A 402 23.00 5.16 -11.66
CA ASP A 402 24.06 5.80 -10.87
C ASP A 402 25.24 4.86 -10.58
N ALA A 403 25.04 3.54 -10.59
CA ALA A 403 26.11 2.57 -10.44
C ALA A 403 27.08 2.56 -11.64
N MET A 404 26.66 3.10 -12.78
CA MET A 404 27.49 3.25 -13.98
C MET A 404 28.30 4.56 -14.01
N GLU A 405 27.79 5.61 -13.36
CA GLU A 405 28.37 6.96 -13.40
C GLU A 405 29.39 7.25 -12.28
N LEU A 406 29.59 6.35 -11.31
CA LEU A 406 30.62 6.53 -10.30
C LEU A 406 32.00 6.59 -10.95
N PRO A 407 32.73 7.75 -10.84
CA PRO A 407 34.04 7.88 -11.43
C PRO A 407 34.99 6.79 -10.90
N ALA A 408 35.88 6.31 -11.74
CA ALA A 408 36.90 5.31 -11.39
C ALA A 408 37.76 5.71 -10.15
N ILE A 409 37.74 6.97 -9.74
CA ILE A 409 38.46 7.56 -8.63
C ILE A 409 37.88 7.14 -7.25
N THR A 410 36.62 6.75 -7.17
CA THR A 410 36.00 6.24 -5.91
C THR A 410 36.09 4.73 -5.76
N ARG A 411 36.73 4.03 -6.72
CA ARG A 411 37.06 2.62 -6.57
C ARG A 411 38.17 2.51 -5.50
N ALA A 412 37.87 1.81 -4.42
CA ALA A 412 38.86 1.51 -3.41
C ALA A 412 40.14 0.97 -4.07
N PRO A 413 41.34 1.38 -3.61
CA PRO A 413 42.60 1.03 -4.27
C PRO A 413 42.96 -0.46 -4.20
N TYR A 414 42.16 -1.28 -3.54
CA TYR A 414 42.30 -2.73 -3.52
C TYR A 414 41.06 -3.37 -4.10
N PRO A 415 41.18 -4.16 -5.19
CA PRO A 415 40.08 -5.00 -5.63
C PRO A 415 39.82 -6.03 -4.52
N VAL A 416 38.70 -5.85 -3.78
CA VAL A 416 38.18 -6.94 -2.96
C VAL A 416 37.83 -8.04 -3.94
N ALA A 417 38.56 -9.16 -3.87
CA ALA A 417 38.30 -10.32 -4.74
C ALA A 417 36.81 -10.70 -4.60
N GLY A 418 36.03 -10.57 -5.70
CA GLY A 418 34.59 -10.78 -5.72
C GLY A 418 33.73 -9.52 -5.81
N ALA A 419 34.28 -8.30 -5.72
CA ALA A 419 33.56 -7.03 -5.89
C ALA A 419 33.72 -6.47 -7.33
N GLY A 420 33.54 -7.28 -8.35
CA GLY A 420 33.14 -6.76 -9.66
C GLY A 420 31.79 -6.08 -9.46
N ALA A 421 31.68 -4.80 -9.84
CA ALA A 421 30.41 -4.08 -9.75
C ALA A 421 29.35 -4.93 -10.46
N LYS A 422 28.44 -5.55 -9.69
CA LYS A 422 27.35 -6.36 -10.22
C LYS A 422 26.36 -5.38 -10.82
N GLN A 423 26.36 -5.26 -12.14
CA GLN A 423 25.49 -4.39 -12.92
C GLN A 423 24.40 -5.22 -13.58
N VAL A 424 23.26 -4.58 -13.83
CA VAL A 424 22.28 -5.11 -14.78
C VAL A 424 22.94 -5.16 -16.15
N VAL A 425 22.88 -6.31 -16.80
CA VAL A 425 23.49 -6.57 -18.11
C VAL A 425 22.38 -6.66 -19.14
N PRO A 426 22.29 -5.73 -20.12
CA PRO A 426 21.23 -5.72 -21.12
C PRO A 426 21.12 -7.05 -21.88
N GLU A 427 22.25 -7.66 -22.24
CA GLU A 427 22.36 -8.92 -22.97
C GLU A 427 21.92 -10.14 -22.14
N ARG A 428 21.56 -9.94 -20.88
CA ARG A 428 21.02 -10.95 -19.98
C ARG A 428 19.63 -10.59 -19.47
N THR A 429 19.01 -9.58 -20.05
CA THR A 429 17.67 -9.14 -19.67
C THR A 429 16.62 -9.79 -20.55
N SER A 430 15.59 -10.37 -19.95
CA SER A 430 14.43 -10.93 -20.64
C SER A 430 13.15 -10.29 -20.14
N VAL A 431 12.18 -10.11 -21.05
CA VAL A 431 10.85 -9.52 -20.76
C VAL A 431 9.77 -10.37 -21.42
N ALA A 432 8.71 -10.68 -20.68
CA ALA A 432 7.54 -11.37 -21.17
C ALA A 432 6.24 -10.80 -20.57
N PHE A 433 5.14 -10.93 -21.30
CA PHE A 433 3.79 -10.80 -20.76
C PHE A 433 3.27 -12.17 -20.36
N ILE A 434 2.75 -12.26 -19.14
CA ILE A 434 2.16 -13.49 -18.60
C ILE A 434 0.65 -13.27 -18.51
N PRO A 435 -0.14 -13.97 -19.35
CA PRO A 435 -1.60 -13.89 -19.30
C PRO A 435 -2.14 -14.53 -18.02
N THR A 436 -3.20 -13.93 -17.45
CA THR A 436 -3.80 -14.44 -16.20
C THR A 436 -4.85 -15.53 -16.43
N ASP A 437 -5.16 -15.86 -17.67
CA ASP A 437 -6.04 -16.96 -18.08
C ASP A 437 -5.36 -18.33 -18.11
N GLY A 438 -4.07 -18.40 -17.77
CA GLY A 438 -3.26 -19.62 -17.79
C GLY A 438 -2.75 -20.04 -19.18
N SER A 439 -2.98 -19.23 -20.22
CA SER A 439 -2.43 -19.48 -21.56
C SER A 439 -0.92 -19.17 -21.61
N ALA A 440 -0.25 -19.53 -22.70
CA ALA A 440 1.19 -19.40 -22.85
C ALA A 440 1.67 -17.94 -22.73
N GLU A 441 2.82 -17.76 -22.08
CA GLU A 441 3.51 -16.46 -22.01
C GLU A 441 3.84 -15.92 -23.40
N LEU A 442 3.82 -14.60 -23.56
CA LEU A 442 4.31 -13.92 -24.74
C LEU A 442 5.69 -13.35 -24.46
N LYS A 443 6.73 -13.96 -25.04
CA LYS A 443 8.10 -13.45 -24.95
C LYS A 443 8.25 -12.23 -25.85
N LEU A 444 8.88 -11.19 -25.33
CA LEU A 444 9.08 -9.91 -26.02
C LEU A 444 10.57 -9.64 -26.25
N LEU A 445 11.38 -10.02 -25.27
CA LEU A 445 12.84 -9.95 -25.29
C LEU A 445 13.39 -11.20 -24.59
N VAL A 446 14.36 -11.87 -25.18
CA VAL A 446 15.05 -13.02 -24.58
C VAL A 446 16.55 -12.78 -24.60
N ARG A 447 17.15 -12.60 -23.41
CA ARG A 447 18.60 -12.38 -23.25
C ARG A 447 19.16 -11.28 -24.15
N GLY A 448 18.48 -10.13 -24.16
CA GLY A 448 18.88 -8.96 -24.94
C GLY A 448 18.47 -8.99 -26.42
N GLU A 449 17.99 -10.13 -26.92
CA GLU A 449 17.56 -10.27 -28.31
C GLU A 449 16.03 -10.09 -28.42
N PRO A 450 15.54 -9.24 -29.32
CA PRO A 450 14.11 -9.05 -29.53
C PRO A 450 13.49 -10.29 -30.18
N GLU A 451 12.32 -10.69 -29.68
CA GLU A 451 11.51 -11.74 -30.29
C GLU A 451 10.61 -11.16 -31.39
N THR A 452 10.22 -12.00 -32.31
CA THR A 452 9.16 -11.66 -33.28
C THR A 452 7.82 -11.70 -32.53
N VAL A 453 7.27 -10.52 -32.22
CA VAL A 453 6.05 -10.40 -31.44
C VAL A 453 4.83 -10.74 -32.30
N ASP A 454 4.00 -11.67 -31.83
CA ASP A 454 2.67 -11.89 -32.36
C ASP A 454 1.74 -10.76 -31.86
N GLU A 455 1.51 -9.77 -32.71
CA GLU A 455 0.74 -8.56 -32.40
C GLU A 455 -0.72 -8.86 -32.05
N GLU A 456 -1.34 -9.85 -32.71
CA GLU A 456 -2.71 -10.25 -32.39
C GLU A 456 -2.78 -10.89 -31.00
N ARG A 457 -1.82 -11.75 -30.68
CA ARG A 457 -1.70 -12.35 -29.35
C ARG A 457 -1.39 -11.30 -28.29
N ALA A 458 -0.51 -10.35 -28.56
CA ALA A 458 -0.19 -9.24 -27.68
C ALA A 458 -1.45 -8.42 -27.34
N LYS A 459 -2.26 -8.11 -28.36
CA LYS A 459 -3.52 -7.39 -28.20
C LYS A 459 -4.52 -8.16 -27.32
N GLN A 460 -4.69 -9.47 -27.55
CA GLN A 460 -5.55 -10.33 -26.73
C GLN A 460 -5.14 -10.30 -25.24
N ILE A 461 -3.84 -10.40 -24.96
CA ILE A 461 -3.32 -10.32 -23.59
C ILE A 461 -3.57 -8.93 -22.99
N LEU A 462 -3.32 -7.86 -23.74
CA LEU A 462 -3.52 -6.50 -23.31
C LEU A 462 -5.00 -6.07 -23.25
N GLU A 463 -5.93 -6.89 -23.71
CA GLU A 463 -7.37 -6.70 -23.48
C GLU A 463 -7.84 -7.17 -22.10
N MET A 464 -7.11 -8.08 -21.45
CA MET A 464 -7.44 -8.56 -20.10
C MET A 464 -7.38 -7.42 -19.08
N GLU A 465 -8.24 -7.48 -18.03
CA GLU A 465 -8.17 -6.56 -16.89
C GLU A 465 -6.87 -6.78 -16.10
N ASP A 466 -6.50 -8.03 -15.88
CA ASP A 466 -5.33 -8.44 -15.12
C ASP A 466 -4.20 -8.86 -16.08
N LEU A 467 -2.99 -8.31 -15.84
CA LEU A 467 -1.80 -8.58 -16.63
C LEU A 467 -0.58 -8.74 -15.72
N GLU A 468 0.33 -9.67 -16.05
CA GLU A 468 1.65 -9.73 -15.41
C GLU A 468 2.76 -9.41 -16.43
N ILE A 469 3.69 -8.54 -16.02
CA ILE A 469 4.94 -8.25 -16.72
C ILE A 469 6.05 -8.97 -15.97
N LEU A 470 6.66 -9.97 -16.58
CA LEU A 470 7.83 -10.67 -16.04
C LEU A 470 9.11 -10.09 -16.63
N VAL A 471 10.02 -9.66 -15.74
CA VAL A 471 11.36 -9.19 -16.10
C VAL A 471 12.39 -10.04 -15.38
N LYS A 472 13.32 -10.61 -16.14
CA LYS A 472 14.50 -11.31 -15.61
C LYS A 472 15.73 -10.50 -15.94
N LEU A 473 16.41 -9.93 -14.94
CA LEU A 473 17.59 -9.07 -15.15
C LEU A 473 18.89 -9.86 -15.34
N ASP A 474 18.88 -11.15 -15.02
CA ASP A 474 20.05 -12.03 -15.05
C ASP A 474 19.68 -13.38 -15.67
N ASP A 475 18.95 -13.36 -16.81
CA ASP A 475 18.56 -14.56 -17.55
C ASP A 475 19.72 -15.08 -18.40
N GLY A 476 20.23 -16.24 -18.05
CA GLY A 476 21.29 -16.87 -18.81
C GLY A 476 22.31 -17.64 -17.96
N PRO A 477 23.21 -18.41 -18.60
CA PRO A 477 24.29 -19.10 -17.91
C PRO A 477 25.18 -18.10 -17.19
N ALA A 478 25.84 -18.53 -16.12
CA ALA A 478 26.87 -17.75 -15.45
C ALA A 478 27.93 -17.31 -16.48
N LEU A 479 28.53 -16.11 -16.30
CA LEU A 479 29.54 -15.62 -17.22
C LEU A 479 30.70 -16.63 -17.34
N PRO A 480 31.25 -16.86 -18.55
CA PRO A 480 32.24 -17.91 -18.84
C PRO A 480 33.49 -17.92 -17.97
N GLU A 481 33.84 -16.79 -17.33
CA GLU A 481 35.01 -16.69 -16.43
C GLU A 481 34.89 -17.54 -15.16
N TYR A 482 33.67 -17.96 -14.77
CA TYR A 482 33.45 -18.77 -13.56
C TYR A 482 33.30 -20.28 -13.86
N GLU A 483 33.21 -20.68 -15.13
CA GLU A 483 33.01 -22.09 -15.52
C GLU A 483 34.29 -22.91 -15.60
N ARG A 484 35.48 -22.28 -15.53
CA ARG A 484 36.76 -22.95 -15.82
C ARG A 484 37.40 -23.70 -14.65
N ASP A 485 36.94 -23.50 -13.44
CA ASP A 485 37.51 -24.20 -12.27
C ASP A 485 36.44 -25.02 -11.54
N GLU A 486 36.52 -26.36 -11.66
CA GLU A 486 35.59 -27.28 -10.98
C GLU A 486 35.59 -27.12 -9.46
N ARG A 487 36.69 -26.65 -8.86
CA ARG A 487 36.77 -26.34 -7.43
C ARG A 487 35.94 -25.12 -7.04
N VAL A 488 35.63 -24.25 -7.99
CA VAL A 488 34.77 -23.08 -7.81
C VAL A 488 33.29 -23.45 -7.93
N LYS A 489 32.97 -24.48 -8.73
CA LYS A 489 31.58 -24.97 -8.88
C LYS A 489 31.01 -25.56 -7.58
N GLU A 490 31.84 -26.24 -6.78
CA GLU A 490 31.41 -26.80 -5.49
C GLU A 490 31.32 -25.75 -4.36
N ALA A 491 32.07 -24.64 -4.46
CA ALA A 491 32.15 -23.60 -3.44
C ALA A 491 31.14 -22.45 -3.63
N ILE A 492 30.49 -22.32 -4.81
CA ILE A 492 29.48 -21.28 -5.05
C ILE A 492 28.11 -21.87 -4.74
N PRO A 493 27.46 -21.51 -3.62
CA PRO A 493 26.08 -21.88 -3.40
C PRO A 493 25.25 -21.37 -4.59
N ARG A 494 24.32 -22.20 -5.10
CA ARG A 494 23.38 -21.82 -6.18
C ARG A 494 22.91 -20.40 -5.87
N ARG A 495 23.18 -19.46 -6.79
CA ARG A 495 22.84 -18.04 -6.59
C ARG A 495 21.37 -17.95 -6.22
N LYS A 496 21.08 -17.42 -5.03
CA LYS A 496 19.71 -17.21 -4.58
C LYS A 496 19.10 -16.14 -5.45
N GLN A 497 18.20 -16.52 -6.34
CA GLN A 497 17.46 -15.58 -7.14
C GLN A 497 16.57 -14.73 -6.22
N HIS A 498 16.70 -13.42 -6.33
CA HIS A 498 15.90 -12.46 -5.61
C HIS A 498 14.72 -12.02 -6.47
N GLU A 499 13.55 -11.97 -5.88
CA GLU A 499 12.33 -11.56 -6.55
C GLU A 499 11.73 -10.33 -5.89
N CYS A 500 11.17 -9.43 -6.69
CA CYS A 500 10.28 -8.36 -6.26
C CYS A 500 8.99 -8.42 -7.08
N VAL A 501 7.85 -8.49 -6.40
CA VAL A 501 6.54 -8.34 -7.00
C VAL A 501 6.00 -6.97 -6.64
N PHE A 502 5.61 -6.20 -7.65
CA PHE A 502 5.09 -4.83 -7.52
C PHE A 502 3.77 -4.70 -8.29
N TYR A 503 2.81 -3.96 -7.74
CA TYR A 503 1.50 -3.82 -8.37
C TYR A 503 1.27 -2.38 -8.82
N THR A 504 0.70 -2.21 -10.00
CA THR A 504 0.33 -0.91 -10.56
C THR A 504 -0.92 -1.02 -11.44
N CYS A 505 -1.35 0.09 -11.98
CA CYS A 505 -2.44 0.18 -12.95
C CYS A 505 -1.97 0.92 -14.20
N ASP A 506 -2.80 0.98 -15.24
CA ASP A 506 -2.61 1.81 -16.41
C ASP A 506 -2.92 3.30 -16.15
N PHE A 507 -2.70 4.16 -17.15
CA PHE A 507 -3.16 5.55 -17.19
C PHE A 507 -4.16 5.76 -18.33
N SER A 508 -5.41 5.99 -17.97
CA SER A 508 -6.50 6.31 -18.87
C SER A 508 -6.72 7.82 -19.01
N HIS A 509 -7.56 8.23 -19.96
CA HIS A 509 -8.04 9.61 -20.04
C HIS A 509 -8.81 10.03 -18.78
N GLU A 510 -9.52 9.10 -18.15
CA GLU A 510 -10.29 9.37 -16.93
C GLU A 510 -9.39 9.78 -15.75
N TYR A 511 -8.14 9.27 -15.67
CA TYR A 511 -7.17 9.73 -14.67
C TYR A 511 -6.94 11.25 -14.76
N VAL A 512 -6.80 11.79 -15.98
CA VAL A 512 -6.62 13.22 -16.20
C VAL A 512 -7.88 13.99 -15.82
N THR A 513 -9.05 13.49 -16.22
CA THR A 513 -10.36 14.08 -15.90
C THR A 513 -10.57 14.20 -14.39
N ILE A 514 -10.30 13.10 -13.66
CA ILE A 514 -10.46 13.06 -12.19
C ILE A 514 -9.53 14.06 -11.51
N ASN A 515 -8.26 14.07 -11.89
CA ASN A 515 -7.24 14.87 -11.21
C ASN A 515 -7.23 16.33 -11.63
N GLY A 516 -7.77 16.65 -12.80
CA GLY A 516 -7.97 18.03 -13.26
C GLY A 516 -8.99 18.82 -12.43
N ASP A 517 -9.88 18.13 -11.73
CA ASP A 517 -11.05 18.73 -11.04
C ASP A 517 -11.12 18.40 -9.52
N TYR A 518 -10.03 17.91 -8.95
CA TYR A 518 -9.98 17.35 -7.58
C TYR A 518 -10.43 18.33 -6.46
N ARG A 519 -10.23 19.65 -6.64
CA ARG A 519 -10.54 20.64 -5.60
C ARG A 519 -11.97 21.17 -5.65
N THR A 520 -12.66 20.97 -6.72
CA THR A 520 -14.07 21.35 -6.91
C THR A 520 -15.00 20.25 -6.48
#